data_8bf46cbe29154b21df56def0d9455daa
#
_entry.id   8bf46cbe29154b21df56def0d9455daa
#
_cell.length_a   1.000
_cell.length_b   1.000
_cell.length_c   1.000
_cell.angle_alpha   90.00
_cell.angle_beta   90.00
_cell.angle_gamma   90.00
#
_symmetry.space_group_name_H-M   'P 1'
#
loop_
_entity.id
_entity.type
_entity.pdbx_description
1 polymer ?
#
loop_
_entity_poly.entity_id
_entity_poly.type
_entity_poly.pdbx_seq_one_letter_code
_entity_poly.pdbx_strand_id
1 'polypeptide(L)'
;DTVSLLLTDSRRLSFPEKSLFFALKTKTNDGHRYIQELYKLRVRNFVVSDMLPEFESMKDANFLIVKDTLRALQKLATHHRKQFNIPVIGITGSNGKTIVKEFLYQLLHNEFNIVRSPRSYNSQLGVPLSVWQMSEKNTLGIFEAGISQPDEMERLQPIIAPTIGIITNIGEAHQENFLSSNQKCMEKLTLF
;
A
#
# COMPACT_ATOMS: atom_id res chain seq x y z
N ASP A 1 2.43 -0.75 -23.98
CA ASP A 1 1.26 -0.34 -23.16
C ASP A 1 1.73 0.10 -21.78
N THR A 2 1.21 1.24 -21.31
CA THR A 2 1.64 1.80 -20.02
C THR A 2 0.90 1.09 -18.89
N VAL A 3 1.65 0.48 -17.97
CA VAL A 3 1.12 -0.06 -16.72
C VAL A 3 0.58 1.08 -15.85
N SER A 4 -0.65 0.98 -15.38
CA SER A 4 -1.28 1.97 -14.51
C SER A 4 -1.94 1.39 -13.26
N LEU A 5 -2.16 0.07 -13.24
CA LEU A 5 -2.85 -0.63 -12.16
C LEU A 5 -1.92 -1.61 -11.45
N LEU A 6 -1.85 -1.51 -10.12
CA LEU A 6 -1.18 -2.51 -9.28
C LEU A 6 -2.18 -3.57 -8.84
N LEU A 7 -1.91 -4.82 -9.19
CA LEU A 7 -2.73 -5.97 -8.84
C LEU A 7 -1.99 -6.85 -7.82
N THR A 8 -2.64 -7.13 -6.71
CA THR A 8 -2.10 -7.98 -5.62
C THR A 8 -3.06 -9.11 -5.25
N ASP A 9 -4.27 -9.10 -5.82
CA ASP A 9 -5.31 -10.11 -5.64
C ASP A 9 -5.94 -10.40 -7.01
N SER A 10 -5.76 -11.63 -7.53
CA SER A 10 -6.24 -12.05 -8.86
C SER A 10 -7.75 -11.82 -9.07
N ARG A 11 -8.54 -11.91 -8.00
CA ARG A 11 -9.99 -11.70 -8.02
C ARG A 11 -10.42 -10.26 -8.30
N ARG A 12 -9.48 -9.30 -8.22
CA ARG A 12 -9.70 -7.87 -8.48
C ARG A 12 -9.24 -7.41 -9.85
N LEU A 13 -8.93 -8.35 -10.74
CA LEU A 13 -8.54 -8.04 -12.10
C LEU A 13 -9.67 -7.31 -12.84
N SER A 14 -9.38 -6.13 -13.38
CA SER A 14 -10.32 -5.32 -14.17
C SER A 14 -9.81 -4.99 -15.57
N PHE A 15 -8.54 -4.59 -15.70
CA PHE A 15 -7.90 -4.23 -16.96
C PHE A 15 -6.56 -4.98 -17.10
N PRO A 16 -6.58 -6.19 -17.69
CA PRO A 16 -5.40 -7.04 -17.76
C PRO A 16 -4.17 -6.39 -18.38
N GLU A 17 -4.33 -5.70 -19.51
CA GLU A 17 -3.22 -5.09 -20.25
C GLU A 17 -2.54 -3.93 -19.50
N LYS A 18 -3.26 -3.31 -18.55
CA LYS A 18 -2.76 -2.20 -17.72
C LYS A 18 -2.27 -2.64 -16.34
N SER A 19 -2.38 -3.93 -16.05
CA SER A 19 -2.08 -4.47 -14.72
C SER A 19 -0.63 -4.94 -14.59
N LEU A 20 0.00 -4.57 -13.47
CA LEU A 20 1.24 -5.17 -12.96
C LEU A 20 0.88 -6.02 -11.73
N PHE A 21 0.99 -7.32 -11.88
CA PHE A 21 0.68 -8.24 -10.78
C PHE A 21 1.89 -8.48 -9.89
N PHE A 22 1.72 -8.27 -8.60
CA PHE A 22 2.70 -8.61 -7.57
C PHE A 22 2.36 -9.97 -6.95
N ALA A 23 3.17 -10.98 -7.21
CA ALA A 23 3.02 -12.31 -6.63
C ALA A 23 3.46 -12.32 -5.16
N LEU A 24 2.61 -11.78 -4.29
CA LEU A 24 2.90 -11.67 -2.87
C LEU A 24 2.94 -13.05 -2.20
N LYS A 25 3.96 -13.27 -1.37
CA LYS A 25 4.14 -14.49 -0.58
C LYS A 25 3.89 -14.20 0.89
N THR A 26 2.98 -14.95 1.50
CA THR A 26 2.63 -14.87 2.91
C THR A 26 2.80 -16.24 3.57
N LYS A 27 2.60 -16.34 4.88
CA LYS A 27 2.66 -17.63 5.58
C LYS A 27 1.62 -18.65 5.08
N THR A 28 0.48 -18.18 4.57
CA THR A 28 -0.66 -19.03 4.20
C THR A 28 -0.99 -19.00 2.72
N ASN A 29 -0.41 -18.09 1.94
CA ASN A 29 -0.72 -17.93 0.52
C ASN A 29 0.52 -17.54 -0.27
N ASP A 30 0.66 -18.12 -1.48
CA ASP A 30 1.69 -17.79 -2.45
C ASP A 30 1.04 -17.29 -3.74
N GLY A 31 1.29 -16.02 -4.07
CA GLY A 31 0.75 -15.36 -5.26
C GLY A 31 1.23 -15.95 -6.59
N HIS A 32 2.38 -16.64 -6.61
CA HIS A 32 2.92 -17.24 -7.84
C HIS A 32 1.96 -18.26 -8.45
N ARG A 33 1.16 -18.97 -7.65
CA ARG A 33 0.15 -19.94 -8.11
C ARG A 33 -0.92 -19.35 -9.04
N TYR A 34 -1.13 -18.03 -8.99
CA TYR A 34 -2.16 -17.36 -9.80
C TYR A 34 -1.63 -16.84 -11.14
N ILE A 35 -0.33 -16.91 -11.39
CA ILE A 35 0.31 -16.31 -12.58
C ILE A 35 -0.20 -16.97 -13.87
N GLN A 36 -0.32 -18.31 -13.91
CA GLN A 36 -0.82 -19.01 -15.08
C GLN A 36 -2.27 -18.60 -15.44
N GLU A 37 -3.13 -18.47 -14.44
CA GLU A 37 -4.51 -18.03 -14.63
C GLU A 37 -4.54 -16.58 -15.14
N LEU A 38 -3.80 -15.68 -14.49
CA LEU A 38 -3.71 -14.28 -14.88
C LEU A 38 -3.13 -14.10 -16.29
N TYR A 39 -2.14 -14.92 -16.67
CA TYR A 39 -1.59 -14.93 -18.01
C TYR A 39 -2.64 -15.33 -19.07
N LYS A 40 -3.46 -16.36 -18.80
CA LYS A 40 -4.61 -16.74 -19.66
C LYS A 40 -5.63 -15.61 -19.78
N LEU A 41 -5.80 -14.81 -18.72
CA LEU A 41 -6.65 -13.61 -18.68
C LEU A 41 -5.97 -12.35 -19.28
N ARG A 42 -4.84 -12.52 -19.98
CA ARG A 42 -4.08 -11.47 -20.69
C ARG A 42 -3.30 -10.49 -19.81
N VAL A 43 -3.05 -10.78 -18.55
CA VAL A 43 -2.02 -10.06 -17.79
C VAL A 43 -0.65 -10.43 -18.37
N ARG A 44 0.23 -9.45 -18.54
CA ARG A 44 1.55 -9.66 -19.15
C ARG A 44 2.71 -9.16 -18.29
N ASN A 45 2.44 -8.45 -17.22
CA ASN A 45 3.49 -7.87 -16.38
C ASN A 45 3.39 -8.42 -14.96
N PHE A 46 4.47 -9.05 -14.49
CA PHE A 46 4.53 -9.76 -13.22
C PHE A 46 5.76 -9.36 -12.41
N VAL A 47 5.58 -9.13 -11.12
CA VAL A 47 6.66 -9.00 -10.14
C VAL A 47 6.68 -10.26 -9.29
N VAL A 48 7.77 -11.00 -9.31
CA VAL A 48 7.91 -12.32 -8.70
C VAL A 48 9.14 -12.39 -7.79
N SER A 49 9.12 -13.26 -6.78
CA SER A 49 10.31 -13.60 -6.01
C SER A 49 11.03 -14.83 -6.53
N ASP A 50 10.30 -15.70 -7.20
CA ASP A 50 10.80 -16.97 -7.72
C ASP A 50 10.39 -17.12 -9.20
N MET A 51 11.35 -17.51 -10.04
CA MET A 51 11.08 -17.86 -11.42
C MET A 51 10.82 -19.35 -11.52
N LEU A 52 9.56 -19.74 -11.72
CA LEU A 52 9.16 -21.14 -11.81
C LEU A 52 9.31 -21.65 -13.26
N PRO A 53 9.66 -22.93 -13.48
CA PRO A 53 9.87 -23.48 -14.82
C PRO A 53 8.68 -23.29 -15.79
N GLU A 54 7.45 -23.36 -15.27
CA GLU A 54 6.24 -23.15 -16.06
C GLU A 54 6.12 -21.73 -16.66
N PHE A 55 6.82 -20.73 -16.10
CA PHE A 55 6.79 -19.36 -16.62
C PHE A 55 7.63 -19.18 -17.89
N GLU A 56 8.58 -20.08 -18.15
CA GLU A 56 9.43 -20.03 -19.35
C GLU A 56 8.62 -20.18 -20.66
N SER A 57 7.45 -20.81 -20.58
CA SER A 57 6.54 -20.96 -21.72
C SER A 57 5.76 -19.68 -22.06
N MET A 58 5.76 -18.67 -21.18
CA MET A 58 4.99 -17.43 -21.32
C MET A 58 5.81 -16.36 -22.05
N LYS A 59 6.10 -16.59 -23.35
CA LYS A 59 7.06 -15.81 -24.15
C LYS A 59 6.74 -14.33 -24.31
N ASP A 60 5.47 -13.93 -24.18
CA ASP A 60 4.98 -12.54 -24.29
C ASP A 60 4.71 -11.89 -22.92
N ALA A 61 5.14 -12.54 -21.83
CA ALA A 61 5.07 -11.99 -20.48
C ALA A 61 6.40 -11.38 -20.04
N ASN A 62 6.31 -10.32 -19.26
CA ASN A 62 7.44 -9.65 -18.62
C ASN A 62 7.50 -10.05 -17.15
N PHE A 63 8.63 -10.57 -16.70
CA PHE A 63 8.87 -10.94 -15.30
C PHE A 63 9.96 -10.06 -14.71
N LEU A 64 9.61 -9.30 -13.67
CA LEU A 64 10.56 -8.59 -12.82
C LEU A 64 10.84 -9.43 -11.58
N ILE A 65 12.03 -10.01 -11.53
CA ILE A 65 12.46 -10.86 -10.41
C ILE A 65 13.03 -9.97 -9.30
N VAL A 66 12.50 -10.10 -8.08
CA VAL A 66 12.88 -9.33 -6.90
C VAL A 66 13.05 -10.24 -5.68
N LYS A 67 13.84 -9.84 -4.70
CA LYS A 67 14.01 -10.63 -3.46
C LYS A 67 12.74 -10.69 -2.61
N ASP A 68 11.95 -9.62 -2.60
CA ASP A 68 10.73 -9.47 -1.79
C ASP A 68 9.72 -8.62 -2.56
N THR A 69 8.62 -9.24 -2.97
CA THR A 69 7.58 -8.61 -3.79
C THR A 69 6.81 -7.52 -3.04
N LEU A 70 6.62 -7.66 -1.71
CA LEU A 70 5.99 -6.61 -0.90
C LEU A 70 6.91 -5.38 -0.78
N ARG A 71 8.19 -5.60 -0.55
CA ARG A 71 9.19 -4.51 -0.52
C ARG A 71 9.32 -3.82 -1.88
N ALA A 72 9.23 -4.56 -2.97
CA ALA A 72 9.22 -3.97 -4.32
C ALA A 72 7.99 -3.07 -4.53
N LEU A 73 6.80 -3.51 -4.11
CA LEU A 73 5.58 -2.71 -4.12
C LEU A 73 5.72 -1.43 -3.27
N GLN A 74 6.27 -1.55 -2.05
CA GLN A 74 6.50 -0.41 -1.15
C GLN A 74 7.47 0.60 -1.75
N LYS A 75 8.58 0.15 -2.34
CA LYS A 75 9.54 1.01 -3.04
C LYS A 75 8.93 1.73 -4.23
N LEU A 76 8.12 1.03 -5.02
CA LEU A 76 7.41 1.62 -6.15
C LEU A 76 6.46 2.73 -5.68
N ALA A 77 5.66 2.47 -4.64
CA ALA A 77 4.76 3.46 -4.06
C ALA A 77 5.50 4.66 -3.45
N THR A 78 6.65 4.42 -2.79
CA THR A 78 7.51 5.48 -2.28
C THR A 78 8.04 6.38 -3.42
N HIS A 79 8.47 5.77 -4.52
CA HIS A 79 8.92 6.51 -5.70
C HIS A 79 7.77 7.33 -6.31
N HIS A 80 6.60 6.73 -6.44
CA HIS A 80 5.40 7.41 -6.94
C HIS A 80 5.01 8.60 -6.05
N ARG A 81 4.98 8.43 -4.72
CA ARG A 81 4.70 9.51 -3.75
C ARG A 81 5.59 10.74 -3.94
N LYS A 82 6.87 10.53 -4.22
CA LYS A 82 7.86 11.61 -4.38
C LYS A 82 7.62 12.50 -5.61
N GLN A 83 6.78 12.07 -6.55
CA GLN A 83 6.44 12.85 -7.73
C GLN A 83 5.43 13.96 -7.45
N PHE A 84 4.78 13.94 -6.26
CA PHE A 84 3.72 14.88 -5.90
C PHE A 84 4.14 15.78 -4.74
N ASN A 85 4.19 17.08 -4.99
CA ASN A 85 4.47 18.08 -3.97
C ASN A 85 3.17 18.72 -3.44
N ILE A 86 2.33 17.89 -2.83
CA ILE A 86 1.07 18.31 -2.22
C ILE A 86 1.09 18.01 -0.71
N PRO A 87 0.29 18.74 0.10
CA PRO A 87 0.09 18.40 1.51
C PRO A 87 -0.45 16.98 1.67
N VAL A 88 0.05 16.27 2.67
CA VAL A 88 -0.41 14.92 3.00
C VAL A 88 -0.65 14.83 4.50
N ILE A 89 -1.86 14.46 4.87
CA ILE A 89 -2.24 14.15 6.26
C ILE A 89 -2.03 12.65 6.48
N GLY A 90 -1.12 12.31 7.38
CA GLY A 90 -0.89 10.95 7.87
C GLY A 90 -1.64 10.72 9.17
N ILE A 91 -2.48 9.70 9.23
CA ILE A 91 -3.31 9.41 10.41
C ILE A 91 -2.89 8.06 10.99
N THR A 92 -2.47 8.05 12.26
CA THR A 92 -2.22 6.82 12.99
C THR A 92 -2.97 6.80 14.33
N GLY A 93 -2.85 5.72 15.06
CA GLY A 93 -3.50 5.52 16.37
C GLY A 93 -4.05 4.10 16.51
N SER A 94 -4.52 3.75 17.70
CA SER A 94 -5.08 2.43 17.97
C SER A 94 -6.48 2.29 17.36
N ASN A 95 -7.37 3.27 17.58
CA ASN A 95 -8.74 3.28 17.10
C ASN A 95 -9.07 4.63 16.44
N GLY A 96 -10.17 4.69 15.69
CA GLY A 96 -10.71 5.94 15.15
C GLY A 96 -10.05 6.50 13.88
N LYS A 97 -8.97 5.91 13.36
CA LYS A 97 -8.26 6.38 12.14
C LYS A 97 -9.21 6.60 10.96
N THR A 98 -10.00 5.61 10.63
CA THR A 98 -10.94 5.65 9.49
C THR A 98 -12.03 6.69 9.72
N ILE A 99 -12.54 6.84 10.95
CA ILE A 99 -13.54 7.84 11.29
C ILE A 99 -12.98 9.24 11.08
N VAL A 100 -11.79 9.52 11.62
CA VAL A 100 -11.10 10.82 11.46
C VAL A 100 -10.83 11.11 9.98
N LYS A 101 -10.35 10.13 9.21
CA LYS A 101 -10.15 10.27 7.77
C LYS A 101 -11.43 10.66 7.04
N GLU A 102 -12.56 9.97 7.32
CA GLU A 102 -13.82 10.26 6.66
C GLU A 102 -14.38 11.63 7.06
N PHE A 103 -14.23 12.05 8.32
CA PHE A 103 -14.63 13.39 8.73
C PHE A 103 -13.78 14.48 8.06
N LEU A 104 -12.48 14.31 8.00
CA LEU A 104 -11.61 15.25 7.28
C LEU A 104 -11.99 15.34 5.79
N TYR A 105 -12.28 14.20 5.17
CA TYR A 105 -12.76 14.21 3.79
C TYR A 105 -14.06 15.00 3.65
N GLN A 106 -15.05 14.77 4.51
CA GLN A 106 -16.33 15.50 4.46
C GLN A 106 -16.17 17.01 4.66
N LEU A 107 -15.23 17.41 5.51
CA LEU A 107 -14.98 18.83 5.78
C LEU A 107 -14.23 19.53 4.62
N LEU A 108 -13.33 18.82 3.96
CA LEU A 108 -12.35 19.44 3.06
C LEU A 108 -12.62 19.17 1.56
N HIS A 109 -13.51 18.25 1.19
CA HIS A 109 -13.69 17.82 -0.20
C HIS A 109 -14.25 18.90 -1.14
N ASN A 110 -14.86 19.94 -0.61
CA ASN A 110 -15.34 21.08 -1.42
C ASN A 110 -14.20 22.04 -1.82
N GLU A 111 -13.09 22.06 -1.07
CA GLU A 111 -11.95 22.96 -1.29
C GLU A 111 -10.76 22.23 -1.92
N PHE A 112 -10.64 20.92 -1.71
CA PHE A 112 -9.50 20.13 -2.17
C PHE A 112 -9.94 18.93 -3.02
N ASN A 113 -9.16 18.62 -4.04
CA ASN A 113 -9.26 17.35 -4.74
C ASN A 113 -8.47 16.29 -3.98
N ILE A 114 -9.17 15.53 -3.14
CA ILE A 114 -8.57 14.66 -2.15
C ILE A 114 -8.38 13.24 -2.67
N VAL A 115 -7.14 12.73 -2.58
CA VAL A 115 -6.85 11.29 -2.62
C VAL A 115 -6.76 10.76 -1.19
N ARG A 116 -7.38 9.61 -0.91
CA ARG A 116 -7.38 9.04 0.45
C ARG A 116 -7.36 7.52 0.46
N SER A 117 -6.93 6.94 1.57
CA SER A 117 -7.02 5.49 1.77
C SER A 117 -8.45 4.99 1.57
N PRO A 118 -8.69 4.07 0.61
CA PRO A 118 -10.02 3.46 0.45
C PRO A 118 -10.32 2.57 1.66
N ARG A 119 -11.52 2.70 2.23
CA ARG A 119 -11.91 1.95 3.44
C ARG A 119 -10.84 2.10 4.54
N SER A 120 -10.38 0.99 5.14
CA SER A 120 -9.32 0.92 6.15
C SER A 120 -8.00 0.36 5.58
N TYR A 121 -7.59 0.79 4.39
CA TYR A 121 -6.32 0.39 3.77
C TYR A 121 -5.15 1.07 4.47
N ASN A 122 -4.77 0.55 5.64
CA ASN A 122 -3.76 1.11 6.54
C ASN A 122 -2.57 0.18 6.82
N SER A 123 -2.55 -1.01 6.22
CA SER A 123 -1.52 -2.04 6.43
C SER A 123 -0.30 -1.85 5.52
N GLN A 124 0.73 -2.70 5.70
CA GLN A 124 1.93 -2.78 4.86
C GLN A 124 1.64 -2.96 3.36
N LEU A 125 0.48 -3.53 3.02
CA LEU A 125 -0.02 -3.69 1.65
C LEU A 125 -0.99 -2.56 1.27
N GLY A 126 -1.90 -2.19 2.17
CA GLY A 126 -2.97 -1.24 1.88
C GLY A 126 -2.47 0.18 1.63
N VAL A 127 -1.46 0.63 2.39
CA VAL A 127 -0.86 1.97 2.24
C VAL A 127 -0.23 2.16 0.85
N PRO A 128 0.64 1.28 0.36
CA PRO A 128 1.18 1.40 -1.01
C PRO A 128 0.10 1.49 -2.09
N LEU A 129 -0.95 0.66 -1.99
CA LEU A 129 -2.06 0.67 -2.95
C LEU A 129 -2.90 1.95 -2.87
N SER A 130 -2.99 2.56 -1.68
CA SER A 130 -3.68 3.84 -1.48
C SER A 130 -2.89 5.00 -2.09
N VAL A 131 -1.59 5.05 -1.82
CA VAL A 131 -0.70 6.10 -2.33
C VAL A 131 -0.55 6.02 -3.85
N TRP A 132 -0.59 4.82 -4.44
CA TRP A 132 -0.57 4.65 -5.89
C TRP A 132 -1.72 5.33 -6.62
N GLN A 133 -2.83 5.65 -5.94
CA GLN A 133 -3.97 6.36 -6.51
C GLN A 133 -3.75 7.88 -6.68
N MET A 134 -2.63 8.42 -6.17
CA MET A 134 -2.26 9.81 -6.36
C MET A 134 -2.08 10.14 -7.85
N SER A 135 -2.52 11.31 -8.23
CA SER A 135 -2.39 11.86 -9.58
C SER A 135 -2.16 13.37 -9.54
N GLU A 136 -1.76 13.96 -10.64
CA GLU A 136 -1.56 15.41 -10.78
C GLU A 136 -2.82 16.24 -10.47
N LYS A 137 -4.00 15.63 -10.51
CA LYS A 137 -5.27 16.29 -10.17
C LYS A 137 -5.46 16.49 -8.67
N ASN A 138 -4.76 15.73 -7.84
CA ASN A 138 -4.95 15.79 -6.40
C ASN A 138 -4.22 17.01 -5.80
N THR A 139 -4.87 17.66 -4.84
CA THR A 139 -4.33 18.82 -4.11
C THR A 139 -4.13 18.54 -2.63
N LEU A 140 -4.64 17.42 -2.12
CA LEU A 140 -4.48 16.94 -0.74
C LEU A 140 -4.50 15.40 -0.71
N GLY A 141 -3.60 14.80 0.09
CA GLY A 141 -3.62 13.38 0.43
C GLY A 141 -4.06 13.15 1.87
N ILE A 142 -4.86 12.11 2.13
CA ILE A 142 -5.23 11.69 3.51
C ILE A 142 -5.05 10.18 3.61
N PHE A 143 -4.01 9.74 4.32
CA PHE A 143 -3.66 8.32 4.42
C PHE A 143 -3.61 7.82 5.86
N GLU A 144 -4.15 6.62 6.08
CA GLU A 144 -4.08 5.93 7.36
C GLU A 144 -2.83 5.04 7.42
N ALA A 145 -2.15 5.03 8.57
CA ALA A 145 -1.09 4.08 8.89
C ALA A 145 -1.45 3.25 10.13
N GLY A 146 -1.57 1.95 9.94
CA GLY A 146 -1.78 0.97 11.01
C GLY A 146 -0.57 0.05 11.13
N ILE A 147 -0.21 -0.29 12.35
CA ILE A 147 0.84 -1.25 12.67
C ILE A 147 0.32 -2.31 13.61
N SER A 148 0.85 -3.52 13.44
CA SER A 148 0.60 -4.68 14.29
C SER A 148 1.87 -5.23 14.93
N GLN A 149 3.04 -4.87 14.42
CA GLN A 149 4.35 -5.30 14.88
C GLN A 149 5.31 -4.11 14.97
N PRO A 150 6.37 -4.19 15.78
CA PRO A 150 7.50 -3.26 15.72
C PRO A 150 8.11 -3.16 14.32
N ASP A 151 8.76 -2.04 14.02
CA ASP A 151 9.46 -1.73 12.75
C ASP A 151 8.55 -1.65 11.50
N GLU A 152 7.24 -1.74 11.69
CA GLU A 152 6.29 -1.62 10.58
C GLU A 152 6.10 -0.16 10.13
N MET A 153 6.15 0.80 11.07
CA MET A 153 5.92 2.20 10.74
C MET A 153 7.07 2.81 9.95
N GLU A 154 8.31 2.42 10.20
CA GLU A 154 9.48 2.83 9.40
C GLU A 154 9.34 2.51 7.92
N ARG A 155 8.56 1.47 7.60
CA ARG A 155 8.27 1.07 6.21
C ARG A 155 7.16 1.90 5.60
N LEU A 156 6.18 2.35 6.39
CA LEU A 156 5.03 3.11 5.92
C LEU A 156 5.33 4.62 5.82
N GLN A 157 6.17 5.13 6.70
CA GLN A 157 6.54 6.54 6.75
C GLN A 157 7.01 7.07 5.38
N PRO A 158 8.00 6.49 4.69
CA PRO A 158 8.48 7.03 3.42
C PRO A 158 7.46 6.87 2.27
N ILE A 159 6.48 5.96 2.42
CA ILE A 159 5.41 5.78 1.43
C ILE A 159 4.38 6.90 1.57
N ILE A 160 3.99 7.25 2.80
CA ILE A 160 3.03 8.33 3.06
C ILE A 160 3.73 9.68 2.98
N ALA A 161 4.92 9.79 3.58
CA ALA A 161 5.70 11.03 3.74
C ALA A 161 4.78 12.21 4.11
N PRO A 162 4.16 12.17 5.32
CA PRO A 162 3.16 13.15 5.70
C PRO A 162 3.79 14.51 5.97
N THR A 163 3.05 15.57 5.66
CA THR A 163 3.38 16.97 6.04
C THR A 163 2.61 17.40 7.28
N ILE A 164 1.52 16.70 7.58
CA ILE A 164 0.67 16.92 8.77
C ILE A 164 0.41 15.56 9.39
N GLY A 165 0.61 15.44 10.70
CA GLY A 165 0.41 14.23 11.48
C GLY A 165 -0.79 14.30 12.40
N ILE A 166 -1.58 13.22 12.45
CA ILE A 166 -2.68 13.07 13.42
C ILE A 166 -2.54 11.72 14.12
N ILE A 167 -2.47 11.75 15.45
CA ILE A 167 -2.64 10.58 16.30
C ILE A 167 -4.02 10.62 16.93
N THR A 168 -4.84 9.61 16.67
CA THR A 168 -6.20 9.55 17.22
C THR A 168 -6.19 9.20 18.71
N ASN A 169 -5.57 8.08 19.05
CA ASN A 169 -5.36 7.63 20.42
C ASN A 169 -4.28 6.54 20.50
N ILE A 170 -3.81 6.27 21.72
CA ILE A 170 -2.96 5.13 22.06
C ILE A 170 -3.74 4.25 23.04
N GLY A 171 -4.33 3.18 22.55
CA GLY A 171 -5.10 2.20 23.31
C GLY A 171 -4.51 0.80 23.24
N GLU A 172 -5.23 -0.20 23.69
CA GLU A 172 -4.75 -1.58 23.87
C GLU A 172 -4.66 -2.43 22.57
N ALA A 173 -5.23 -1.97 21.45
CA ALA A 173 -5.22 -2.72 20.18
C ALA A 173 -3.79 -3.15 19.79
N HIS A 174 -3.59 -4.47 19.56
CA HIS A 174 -2.30 -5.11 19.24
C HIS A 174 -1.21 -4.95 20.33
N GLN A 175 -1.61 -4.71 21.61
CA GLN A 175 -0.65 -4.55 22.71
C GLN A 175 0.21 -5.79 22.93
N GLU A 176 -0.32 -6.96 22.68
CA GLU A 176 0.36 -8.28 22.80
C GLU A 176 1.65 -8.39 21.95
N ASN A 177 1.78 -7.59 20.91
CA ASN A 177 2.94 -7.60 20.00
C ASN A 177 4.01 -6.55 20.35
N PHE A 178 3.78 -5.76 21.41
CA PHE A 178 4.70 -4.70 21.87
C PHE A 178 5.10 -4.93 23.33
N LEU A 179 6.36 -4.65 23.67
CA LEU A 179 6.89 -4.80 25.04
C LEU A 179 6.20 -3.86 26.03
N SER A 180 5.72 -2.69 25.57
CA SER A 180 5.04 -1.70 26.39
C SER A 180 4.17 -0.77 25.56
N SER A 181 3.21 -0.08 26.23
CA SER A 181 2.43 0.98 25.58
C SER A 181 3.32 2.14 25.12
N ASN A 182 4.44 2.40 25.81
CA ASN A 182 5.39 3.43 25.41
C ASN A 182 6.11 3.06 24.11
N GLN A 183 6.58 1.81 23.96
CA GLN A 183 7.16 1.33 22.71
C GLN A 183 6.17 1.49 21.55
N LYS A 184 4.92 1.06 21.74
CA LYS A 184 3.88 1.22 20.71
C LYS A 184 3.58 2.68 20.36
N CYS A 185 3.63 3.57 21.34
CA CYS A 185 3.50 5.01 21.13
C CYS A 185 4.65 5.55 20.28
N MET A 186 5.89 5.24 20.64
CA MET A 186 7.09 5.65 19.90
C MET A 186 7.06 5.11 18.48
N GLU A 187 6.69 3.84 18.29
CA GLU A 187 6.54 3.24 16.97
C GLU A 187 5.53 4.00 16.09
N LYS A 188 4.38 4.43 16.66
CA LYS A 188 3.39 5.23 15.93
C LYS A 188 3.90 6.64 15.61
N LEU A 189 4.71 7.23 16.50
CA LEU A 189 5.32 8.54 16.27
C LEU A 189 6.33 8.55 15.15
N THR A 190 6.91 7.39 14.79
CA THR A 190 7.82 7.25 13.65
C THR A 190 7.17 7.64 12.31
N LEU A 191 5.84 7.74 12.25
CA LEU A 191 5.15 8.23 11.04
C LEU A 191 5.50 9.70 10.73
N PHE A 192 5.89 10.47 11.72
CA PHE A 192 6.14 11.92 11.63
C PHE A 192 7.61 12.25 11.77
#